data_6447d85bcdc130f3812738b23889fc64
#
_entry.id   6447d85bcdc130f3812738b23889fc64
#
_cell.length_a   1.000
_cell.length_b   1.000
_cell.length_c   1.000
_cell.angle_alpha   90.00
_cell.angle_beta   90.00
_cell.angle_gamma   90.00
#
_symmetry.space_group_name_H-M   'P 1'
#
loop_
_entity.id
_entity.type
_entity.pdbx_description
1 polymer ?
#
loop_
_entity_poly.entity_id
_entity_poly.type
_entity_poly.pdbx_seq_one_letter_code
_entity_poly.pdbx_strand_id
1 'polypeptide(L)'
;MIVQTTFIGPAMKTLDVSQATAAAHAGGVLSAILKAQGGSFYVELETRAAGTAVLVTSNNRRSRAFRNPAKALEVIRELGLQTGKFSLEAWRPDEVEFDRYSRPDRAEAMKATHASAAAYDKWVREQVQDAIDDPRPTIAHDDVMKKAEARIEAMRKGKRAKA
;
A
#
# COMPACT_ATOMS: atom_id res chain seq x y z
N MET A 1 22.71 -2.05 -19.60
CA MET A 1 22.63 -0.81 -20.38
C MET A 1 21.14 -0.48 -20.49
N ILE A 2 20.65 0.35 -19.59
CA ILE A 2 19.22 0.68 -19.50
C ILE A 2 18.97 1.86 -20.42
N VAL A 3 18.30 1.62 -21.53
CA VAL A 3 17.87 2.68 -22.44
C VAL A 3 16.65 3.34 -21.83
N GLN A 4 16.85 4.47 -21.16
CA GLN A 4 15.76 5.37 -20.81
C GLN A 4 15.28 6.04 -22.10
N THR A 5 14.19 5.52 -22.66
CA THR A 5 13.49 6.19 -23.76
C THR A 5 12.77 7.41 -23.19
N THR A 6 13.47 8.52 -23.12
CA THR A 6 12.87 9.83 -22.86
C THR A 6 12.11 10.23 -24.11
N PHE A 7 10.80 10.06 -24.11
CA PHE A 7 9.92 10.55 -25.16
C PHE A 7 9.78 12.07 -24.99
N ILE A 8 10.65 12.83 -25.66
CA ILE A 8 10.50 14.29 -25.82
C ILE A 8 9.59 14.50 -27.03
N GLY A 9 8.28 14.34 -26.84
CA GLY A 9 7.28 14.90 -27.72
C GLY A 9 7.04 16.39 -27.38
N PRO A 10 6.33 17.19 -28.23
CA PRO A 10 6.02 18.58 -27.96
C PRO A 10 5.42 18.68 -26.57
N ALA A 11 5.76 19.73 -25.83
CA ALA A 11 5.47 19.90 -24.40
C ALA A 11 3.98 19.60 -24.10
N MET A 12 3.67 18.32 -23.84
CA MET A 12 2.32 17.90 -23.51
C MET A 12 2.01 18.48 -22.13
N LYS A 13 0.88 19.19 -22.03
CA LYS A 13 0.41 19.67 -20.73
C LYS A 13 0.09 18.47 -19.86
N THR A 14 0.41 18.61 -18.59
CA THR A 14 0.14 17.58 -17.58
C THR A 14 -0.87 18.11 -16.59
N LEU A 15 -1.87 17.31 -16.28
CA LEU A 15 -2.90 17.61 -15.27
C LEU A 15 -2.93 16.49 -14.24
N ASP A 16 -2.92 16.84 -12.98
CA ASP A 16 -3.28 15.88 -11.93
C ASP A 16 -4.81 15.71 -11.86
N VAL A 17 -5.29 14.73 -11.07
CA VAL A 17 -6.72 14.43 -10.99
C VAL A 17 -7.53 15.65 -10.55
N SER A 18 -7.04 16.43 -9.58
CA SER A 18 -7.73 17.61 -9.07
C SER A 18 -7.84 18.71 -10.13
N GLN A 19 -6.73 18.95 -10.86
CA GLN A 19 -6.69 19.91 -11.96
C GLN A 19 -7.57 19.46 -13.13
N ALA A 20 -7.55 18.16 -13.45
CA ALA A 20 -8.39 17.57 -14.48
C ALA A 20 -9.88 17.68 -14.15
N THR A 21 -10.25 17.41 -12.87
CA THR A 21 -11.63 17.58 -12.38
C THR A 21 -12.09 19.03 -12.50
N ALA A 22 -11.28 19.97 -12.02
CA ALA A 22 -11.60 21.40 -12.13
C ALA A 22 -11.77 21.85 -13.58
N ALA A 23 -10.87 21.38 -14.48
CA ALA A 23 -10.95 21.70 -15.90
C ALA A 23 -12.18 21.08 -16.58
N ALA A 24 -12.56 19.85 -16.22
CA ALA A 24 -13.73 19.17 -16.74
C ALA A 24 -15.02 19.87 -16.29
N HIS A 25 -15.14 20.23 -15.01
CA HIS A 25 -16.29 20.99 -14.47
C HIS A 25 -16.40 22.38 -15.11
N ALA A 26 -15.30 23.01 -15.45
CA ALA A 26 -15.28 24.27 -16.20
C ALA A 26 -15.59 24.12 -17.70
N GLY A 27 -15.88 22.89 -18.18
CA GLY A 27 -16.13 22.60 -19.62
C GLY A 27 -14.86 22.73 -20.48
N GLY A 28 -13.69 22.73 -19.89
CA GLY A 28 -12.40 22.82 -20.57
C GLY A 28 -11.91 21.50 -21.15
N VAL A 29 -12.46 20.38 -20.73
CA VAL A 29 -12.11 19.03 -21.26
C VAL A 29 -13.24 18.58 -22.19
N LEU A 30 -12.85 18.16 -23.40
CA LEU A 30 -13.78 17.74 -24.44
C LEU A 30 -14.02 16.23 -24.43
N SER A 31 -12.96 15.45 -24.30
CA SER A 31 -13.03 14.00 -24.28
C SER A 31 -11.81 13.40 -23.58
N ALA A 32 -11.91 12.12 -23.23
CA ALA A 32 -10.80 11.34 -22.72
C ALA A 32 -10.32 10.33 -23.77
N ILE A 33 -9.01 10.08 -23.80
CA ILE A 33 -8.39 9.03 -24.60
C ILE A 33 -7.71 8.07 -23.64
N LEU A 34 -8.14 6.82 -23.65
CA LEU A 34 -7.45 5.74 -22.94
C LEU A 34 -6.43 5.11 -23.89
N LYS A 35 -5.16 5.39 -23.65
CA LYS A 35 -4.05 4.95 -24.48
C LYS A 35 -3.31 3.80 -23.80
N ALA A 36 -3.21 2.67 -24.47
CA ALA A 36 -2.39 1.56 -24.02
C ALA A 36 -0.95 1.73 -24.52
N GLN A 37 0.01 1.49 -23.62
CA GLN A 37 1.44 1.48 -23.95
C GLN A 37 2.13 0.40 -23.12
N GLY A 38 2.74 -0.58 -23.78
CA GLY A 38 3.24 -1.78 -23.10
C GLY A 38 2.11 -2.49 -22.35
N GLY A 39 2.35 -2.92 -21.12
CA GLY A 39 1.37 -3.56 -20.24
C GLY A 39 0.50 -2.60 -19.43
N SER A 40 0.55 -1.29 -19.70
CA SER A 40 -0.14 -0.26 -18.92
C SER A 40 -1.02 0.64 -19.76
N PHE A 41 -1.99 1.27 -19.10
CA PHE A 41 -2.92 2.21 -19.71
C PHE A 41 -2.67 3.60 -19.14
N TYR A 42 -2.78 4.62 -19.98
CA TYR A 42 -2.63 6.03 -19.67
C TYR A 42 -3.86 6.79 -20.09
N VAL A 43 -4.21 7.83 -19.33
CA VAL A 43 -5.33 8.70 -19.65
C VAL A 43 -4.80 10.00 -20.22
N GLU A 44 -5.18 10.31 -21.43
CA GLU A 44 -4.96 11.59 -22.08
C GLU A 44 -6.31 12.32 -22.17
N LEU A 45 -6.30 13.63 -21.98
CA LEU A 45 -7.49 14.47 -22.00
C LEU A 45 -7.39 15.47 -23.15
N GLU A 46 -8.37 15.45 -24.05
CA GLU A 46 -8.51 16.49 -25.08
C GLU A 46 -9.07 17.75 -24.43
N THR A 47 -8.28 18.82 -24.41
CA THR A 47 -8.67 20.08 -23.82
C THR A 47 -8.96 21.14 -24.87
N ARG A 48 -9.95 22.00 -24.60
CA ARG A 48 -10.36 23.05 -25.55
C ARG A 48 -9.29 24.10 -25.79
N ALA A 49 -8.51 24.44 -24.76
CA ALA A 49 -7.56 25.56 -24.83
C ALA A 49 -6.13 25.13 -25.15
N ALA A 50 -5.76 23.87 -24.94
CA ALA A 50 -4.37 23.46 -24.86
C ALA A 50 -4.02 22.19 -25.62
N GLY A 51 -4.94 21.64 -26.42
CA GLY A 51 -4.74 20.35 -27.07
C GLY A 51 -4.81 19.19 -26.07
N THR A 52 -3.93 18.21 -26.21
CA THR A 52 -3.92 17.01 -25.39
C THR A 52 -3.11 17.22 -24.13
N ALA A 53 -3.68 16.88 -22.99
CA ALA A 53 -3.03 16.86 -21.69
C ALA A 53 -2.96 15.42 -21.16
N VAL A 54 -1.85 15.05 -20.52
CA VAL A 54 -1.67 13.72 -19.90
C VAL A 54 -2.02 13.77 -18.44
N LEU A 55 -2.78 12.77 -17.96
CA LEU A 55 -3.07 12.61 -16.55
C LEU A 55 -1.84 12.14 -15.79
N VAL A 56 -1.45 12.88 -14.76
CA VAL A 56 -0.27 12.61 -13.94
C VAL A 56 -0.61 12.38 -12.49
N THR A 57 0.32 11.77 -11.77
CA THR A 57 0.26 11.67 -10.31
C THR A 57 0.60 13.02 -9.68
N SER A 58 -0.12 13.41 -8.63
CA SER A 58 0.07 14.70 -7.93
C SER A 58 1.45 14.82 -7.27
N ASN A 59 2.02 13.71 -6.79
CA ASN A 59 3.25 13.72 -6.01
C ASN A 59 4.52 14.01 -6.84
N ASN A 60 4.68 13.31 -7.98
CA ASN A 60 5.91 13.40 -8.78
C ASN A 60 5.69 13.84 -10.23
N ARG A 61 4.46 14.20 -10.58
CA ARG A 61 4.02 14.62 -11.92
C ARG A 61 4.42 13.65 -13.05
N ARG A 62 4.57 12.37 -12.73
CA ARG A 62 4.77 11.32 -13.72
C ARG A 62 3.44 10.87 -14.30
N SER A 63 3.42 10.48 -15.56
CA SER A 63 2.23 9.91 -16.21
C SER A 63 1.65 8.79 -15.38
N ARG A 64 0.34 8.88 -15.07
CA ARG A 64 -0.32 7.90 -14.21
C ARG A 64 -0.60 6.63 -15.01
N ALA A 65 0.15 5.59 -14.71
CA ALA A 65 -0.02 4.27 -15.32
C ALA A 65 -1.10 3.47 -14.59
N PHE A 66 -2.02 2.90 -15.34
CA PHE A 66 -3.05 2.00 -14.85
C PHE A 66 -2.80 0.61 -15.41
N ARG A 67 -2.67 -0.41 -14.57
CA ARG A 67 -2.57 -1.80 -15.01
C ARG A 67 -3.92 -2.36 -15.43
N ASN A 68 -4.97 -1.95 -14.74
CA ASN A 68 -6.33 -2.36 -15.02
C ASN A 68 -7.06 -1.21 -15.73
N PRO A 69 -7.52 -1.42 -16.99
CA PRO A 69 -8.24 -0.39 -17.73
C PRO A 69 -9.54 0.04 -17.03
N ALA A 70 -10.18 -0.84 -16.25
CA ALA A 70 -11.37 -0.48 -15.48
C ALA A 70 -11.09 0.64 -14.49
N LYS A 71 -9.91 0.63 -13.84
CA LYS A 71 -9.51 1.71 -12.93
C LYS A 71 -9.25 3.04 -13.65
N ALA A 72 -8.78 3.00 -14.88
CA ALA A 72 -8.66 4.22 -15.69
C ALA A 72 -10.04 4.76 -16.07
N LEU A 73 -10.98 3.88 -16.43
CA LEU A 73 -12.36 4.25 -16.76
C LEU A 73 -13.11 4.82 -15.53
N GLU A 74 -12.90 4.27 -14.34
CA GLU A 74 -13.43 4.84 -13.08
C GLU A 74 -12.99 6.30 -12.92
N VAL A 75 -11.69 6.58 -13.10
CA VAL A 75 -11.17 7.94 -13.01
C VAL A 75 -11.77 8.85 -14.08
N ILE A 76 -11.89 8.40 -15.33
CA ILE A 76 -12.54 9.15 -16.42
C ILE A 76 -13.98 9.50 -16.04
N ARG A 77 -14.71 8.54 -15.46
CA ARG A 77 -16.08 8.75 -14.99
C ARG A 77 -16.15 9.74 -13.81
N GLU A 78 -15.21 9.68 -12.87
CA GLU A 78 -15.10 10.63 -11.76
C GLU A 78 -14.83 12.06 -12.25
N LEU A 79 -14.13 12.21 -13.38
CA LEU A 79 -13.96 13.50 -14.04
C LEU A 79 -15.25 14.03 -14.71
N GLY A 80 -16.34 13.26 -14.68
CA GLY A 80 -17.62 13.62 -15.32
C GLY A 80 -17.68 13.37 -16.82
N LEU A 81 -16.70 12.66 -17.39
CA LEU A 81 -16.65 12.36 -18.80
C LEU A 81 -17.37 11.04 -19.11
N GLN A 82 -18.33 11.07 -20.03
CA GLN A 82 -19.12 9.89 -20.44
C GLN A 82 -18.69 9.32 -21.78
N THR A 83 -17.93 10.08 -22.56
CA THR A 83 -17.46 9.68 -23.89
C THR A 83 -15.95 9.76 -23.97
N GLY A 84 -15.36 8.83 -24.71
CA GLY A 84 -13.91 8.78 -24.86
C GLY A 84 -13.50 7.91 -26.02
N LYS A 85 -12.21 7.92 -26.34
CA LYS A 85 -11.58 7.12 -27.39
C LYS A 85 -10.62 6.11 -26.76
N PHE A 86 -10.39 5.00 -27.46
CA PHE A 86 -9.38 4.01 -27.09
C PHE A 86 -8.28 3.98 -28.16
N SER A 87 -7.03 3.89 -27.74
CA SER A 87 -5.89 3.59 -28.60
C SER A 87 -5.15 2.40 -28.02
N LEU A 88 -5.21 1.27 -28.71
CA LEU A 88 -4.60 0.00 -28.30
C LEU A 88 -3.42 -0.40 -29.19
N GLU A 89 -2.96 0.47 -30.07
CA GLU A 89 -1.91 0.18 -31.06
C GLU A 89 -0.60 -0.28 -30.40
N ALA A 90 -0.26 0.32 -29.26
CA ALA A 90 0.95 0.00 -28.51
C ALA A 90 0.68 -0.91 -27.31
N TRP A 91 -0.46 -1.57 -27.26
CA TRP A 91 -0.78 -2.49 -26.18
C TRP A 91 -0.02 -3.79 -26.31
N ARG A 92 0.75 -4.14 -25.28
CA ARG A 92 1.51 -5.38 -25.19
C ARG A 92 1.26 -6.00 -23.81
N PRO A 93 0.28 -6.89 -23.70
CA PRO A 93 -0.11 -7.49 -22.42
C PRO A 93 1.03 -8.30 -21.77
N ASP A 94 1.97 -8.81 -22.58
CA ASP A 94 3.10 -9.60 -22.10
C ASP A 94 4.22 -8.73 -21.50
N GLU A 95 4.28 -7.46 -21.88
CA GLU A 95 5.19 -6.47 -21.31
C GLU A 95 4.58 -5.85 -20.04
N VAL A 96 4.31 -6.67 -19.04
CA VAL A 96 3.96 -6.15 -17.73
C VAL A 96 5.25 -5.60 -17.12
N GLU A 97 5.46 -4.32 -17.27
CA GLU A 97 6.47 -3.59 -16.52
C GLU A 97 6.09 -3.74 -15.04
N PHE A 98 6.72 -4.72 -14.41
CA PHE A 98 6.65 -4.91 -12.97
C PHE A 98 7.43 -3.75 -12.32
N ASP A 99 6.89 -2.57 -12.36
CA ASP A 99 7.23 -1.59 -11.36
C ASP A 99 6.63 -2.12 -10.04
N ARG A 100 7.32 -3.14 -9.53
CA ARG A 100 7.14 -3.58 -8.17
C ARG A 100 7.65 -2.45 -7.29
N TYR A 101 6.78 -1.50 -7.03
CA TYR A 101 6.83 -0.79 -5.76
C TYR A 101 6.39 -1.80 -4.67
N SER A 102 7.02 -2.97 -4.72
CA SER A 102 7.15 -3.84 -3.59
C SER A 102 8.00 -3.04 -2.61
N ARG A 103 7.40 -2.53 -1.59
CA ARG A 103 8.17 -2.07 -0.44
C ARG A 103 8.81 -3.34 0.12
N PRO A 104 10.08 -3.63 -0.16
CA PRO A 104 10.73 -4.85 0.28
C PRO A 104 10.66 -4.96 1.79
N ASP A 105 10.81 -3.84 2.48
CA ASP A 105 10.72 -3.68 3.93
C ASP A 105 9.38 -4.19 4.50
N ARG A 106 8.26 -3.99 3.78
CA ARG A 106 6.94 -4.44 4.25
C ARG A 106 6.75 -5.94 4.06
N ALA A 107 7.25 -6.50 2.96
CA ALA A 107 7.22 -7.93 2.73
C ALA A 107 8.14 -8.68 3.70
N GLU A 108 9.32 -8.13 3.98
CA GLU A 108 10.26 -8.65 4.96
C GLU A 108 9.73 -8.53 6.38
N ALA A 109 9.14 -7.38 6.75
CA ALA A 109 8.49 -7.19 8.04
C ALA A 109 7.34 -8.17 8.25
N MET A 110 6.49 -8.43 7.25
CA MET A 110 5.45 -9.45 7.35
C MET A 110 6.03 -10.85 7.51
N LYS A 111 7.07 -11.22 6.76
CA LYS A 111 7.74 -12.52 6.92
C LYS A 111 8.36 -12.67 8.32
N ALA A 112 9.02 -11.63 8.82
CA ALA A 112 9.59 -11.60 10.17
C ALA A 112 8.50 -11.74 11.24
N THR A 113 7.35 -11.08 11.09
CA THR A 113 6.21 -11.19 11.99
C THR A 113 5.63 -12.62 11.99
N HIS A 114 5.48 -13.25 10.83
CA HIS A 114 5.03 -14.63 10.74
C HIS A 114 6.02 -15.63 11.34
N ALA A 115 7.32 -15.42 11.11
CA ALA A 115 8.37 -16.25 11.69
C ALA A 115 8.41 -16.12 13.22
N SER A 116 8.27 -14.91 13.76
CA SER A 116 8.22 -14.68 15.20
C SER A 116 6.96 -15.26 15.84
N ALA A 117 5.80 -15.19 15.18
CA ALA A 117 4.56 -15.80 15.63
C ALA A 117 4.68 -17.34 15.69
N ALA A 118 5.25 -17.97 14.65
CA ALA A 118 5.47 -19.41 14.63
C ALA A 118 6.46 -19.88 15.71
N ALA A 119 7.52 -19.09 15.95
CA ALA A 119 8.47 -19.37 17.03
C ALA A 119 7.82 -19.23 18.41
N TYR A 120 6.96 -18.22 18.59
CA TYR A 120 6.19 -18.05 19.82
C TYR A 120 5.22 -19.19 20.08
N ASP A 121 4.46 -19.60 19.05
CA ASP A 121 3.53 -20.75 19.14
C ASP A 121 4.25 -22.04 19.52
N LYS A 122 5.42 -22.27 18.93
CA LYS A 122 6.26 -23.42 19.27
C LYS A 122 6.70 -23.38 20.75
N TRP A 123 7.23 -22.22 21.16
CA TRP A 123 7.64 -22.01 22.55
C TRP A 123 6.49 -22.22 23.54
N VAL A 124 5.29 -21.66 23.26
CA VAL A 124 4.12 -21.83 24.12
C VAL A 124 3.75 -23.31 24.25
N ARG A 125 3.74 -24.06 23.14
CA ARG A 125 3.43 -25.49 23.16
C ARG A 125 4.44 -26.29 24.02
N GLU A 126 5.72 -25.97 23.88
CA GLU A 126 6.78 -26.59 24.68
C GLU A 126 6.57 -26.27 26.16
N GLN A 127 6.28 -25.03 26.52
CA GLN A 127 6.05 -24.63 27.91
C GLN A 127 4.79 -25.29 28.51
N VAL A 128 3.73 -25.40 27.72
CA VAL A 128 2.50 -26.10 28.15
C VAL A 128 2.77 -27.58 28.35
N GLN A 129 3.52 -28.22 27.45
CA GLN A 129 3.86 -29.64 27.58
C GLN A 129 4.75 -29.87 28.81
N ASP A 130 5.76 -29.04 29.01
CA ASP A 130 6.63 -29.11 30.19
C ASP A 130 5.83 -28.94 31.50
N ALA A 131 4.79 -28.08 31.48
CA ALA A 131 3.93 -27.87 32.63
C ALA A 131 2.99 -29.07 32.90
N ILE A 132 2.57 -29.77 31.85
CA ILE A 132 1.74 -31.00 31.95
C ILE A 132 2.59 -32.16 32.48
N ASP A 133 3.83 -32.25 32.00
CA ASP A 133 4.76 -33.34 32.33
C ASP A 133 5.47 -33.12 33.68
N ASP A 134 5.27 -31.96 34.30
CA ASP A 134 5.88 -31.62 35.61
C ASP A 134 5.30 -32.47 36.75
N PRO A 135 6.07 -33.38 37.34
CA PRO A 135 5.62 -34.29 38.40
C PRO A 135 5.41 -33.58 39.77
N ARG A 136 5.71 -32.28 39.85
CA ARG A 136 5.55 -31.53 41.09
C ARG A 136 4.08 -31.36 41.46
N PRO A 137 3.71 -31.44 42.72
CA PRO A 137 2.34 -31.24 43.15
C PRO A 137 1.90 -29.81 42.83
N THR A 138 0.69 -29.68 42.29
CA THR A 138 0.10 -28.35 42.05
C THR A 138 -0.08 -27.58 43.33
N ILE A 139 0.36 -26.33 43.34
CA ILE A 139 0.20 -25.42 44.49
C ILE A 139 -1.20 -24.81 44.40
N ALA A 140 -1.94 -24.89 45.53
CA ALA A 140 -3.28 -24.28 45.56
C ALA A 140 -3.22 -22.78 45.26
N HIS A 141 -4.20 -22.29 44.51
CA HIS A 141 -4.27 -20.90 44.10
C HIS A 141 -4.12 -19.92 45.30
N ASP A 142 -4.78 -20.19 46.40
CA ASP A 142 -4.76 -19.35 47.60
C ASP A 142 -3.35 -19.22 48.19
N ASP A 143 -2.55 -20.29 48.13
CA ASP A 143 -1.15 -20.25 48.63
C ASP A 143 -0.25 -19.43 47.68
N VAL A 144 -0.50 -19.46 46.40
CA VAL A 144 0.20 -18.63 45.40
C VAL A 144 -0.14 -17.16 45.65
N MET A 145 -1.42 -16.84 45.84
CA MET A 145 -1.87 -15.47 46.12
C MET A 145 -1.30 -14.91 47.40
N LYS A 146 -1.32 -15.66 48.50
CA LYS A 146 -0.72 -15.26 49.77
C LYS A 146 0.78 -14.96 49.63
N LYS A 147 1.52 -15.79 48.89
CA LYS A 147 2.95 -15.57 48.61
C LYS A 147 3.17 -14.33 47.76
N ALA A 148 2.33 -14.10 46.75
CA ALA A 148 2.44 -12.91 45.89
C ALA A 148 2.16 -11.63 46.68
N GLU A 149 1.12 -11.59 47.51
CA GLU A 149 0.80 -10.45 48.39
C GLU A 149 1.93 -10.15 49.38
N ALA A 150 2.44 -11.18 50.04
CA ALA A 150 3.58 -11.02 50.97
C ALA A 150 4.82 -10.43 50.26
N ARG A 151 5.09 -10.87 49.01
CA ARG A 151 6.20 -10.36 48.21
C ARG A 151 6.01 -8.89 47.81
N ILE A 152 4.79 -8.53 47.39
CA ILE A 152 4.44 -7.13 47.06
C ILE A 152 4.57 -6.24 48.27
N GLU A 153 4.12 -6.70 49.46
CA GLU A 153 4.21 -5.95 50.71
C GLU A 153 5.67 -5.74 51.17
N ALA A 154 6.50 -6.77 51.02
CA ALA A 154 7.93 -6.68 51.30
C ALA A 154 8.62 -5.64 50.37
N MET A 155 8.28 -5.64 49.08
CA MET A 155 8.80 -4.65 48.13
C MET A 155 8.34 -3.21 48.45
N ARG A 156 7.09 -3.04 48.90
CA ARG A 156 6.57 -1.72 49.33
C ARG A 156 7.28 -1.21 50.59
N LYS A 157 7.53 -2.08 51.58
CA LYS A 157 8.30 -1.74 52.79
C LYS A 157 9.75 -1.38 52.46
N GLY A 158 10.39 -2.14 51.54
CA GLY A 158 11.75 -1.85 51.09
C GLY A 158 11.90 -0.52 50.34
N LYS A 159 10.89 -0.08 49.59
CA LYS A 159 10.87 1.24 48.95
C LYS A 159 10.68 2.39 49.94
N ARG A 160 9.87 2.20 51.00
CA ARG A 160 9.66 3.21 52.05
C ARG A 160 10.86 3.41 52.97
N ALA A 161 11.73 2.42 53.10
CA ALA A 161 12.93 2.51 53.89
C ALA A 161 14.13 3.19 53.21
N LYS A 162 14.00 3.41 51.88
CA LYS A 162 15.03 4.08 51.06
C LYS A 162 14.67 5.51 50.63
N ALA A 163 13.52 6.00 51.01
CA ALA A 163 13.07 7.38 50.80
C ALA A 163 13.15 8.18 52.14
#